data_ce2447220e297e049c30d9fcbe6455ed
#
_entry.id   ce2447220e297e049c30d9fcbe6455ed
#
_cell.length_a   1.000
_cell.length_b   1.000
_cell.length_c   1.000
_cell.angle_alpha   90.00
_cell.angle_beta   90.00
_cell.angle_gamma   90.00
#
_symmetry.space_group_name_H-M   'P 1'
#
loop_
_entity.id
_entity.type
_entity.pdbx_description
1 polymer ?
#
loop_
_entity_poly.entity_id
_entity_poly.type
_entity_poly.pdbx_seq_one_letter_code
_entity_poly.pdbx_strand_id
1 'polypeptide(L)'
;MDNFKLSLPGWEIVRCIGSGSSGKVYELKKKDEYGGDFHAALKVISVPGSQKEYDEMLETMSEFAMRAKLREKVEEISGEYRLLGALRGHPNIVNCEDQMIIPHDDDMGWDIYIRMELLTSLPDYVSEHGMNVSDVIKLGTDMCSALEQCRENNIIHRDINPHNIFVSR
;
A
#
# COMPACT_ATOMS: atom_id res chain seq x y z
N MET A 1 -11.32 8.04 -15.32
CA MET A 1 -11.15 6.65 -14.81
C MET A 1 -9.75 6.26 -15.19
N ASP A 2 -8.94 5.94 -14.20
CA ASP A 2 -7.56 5.56 -14.44
C ASP A 2 -7.56 4.26 -15.26
N ASN A 3 -6.90 4.31 -16.42
CA ASN A 3 -6.93 3.24 -17.43
C ASN A 3 -5.90 2.15 -17.13
N PHE A 4 -5.67 1.81 -15.83
CA PHE A 4 -4.78 0.69 -15.53
C PHE A 4 -5.54 -0.65 -15.63
N LYS A 5 -4.91 -1.61 -16.28
CA LYS A 5 -5.45 -2.94 -16.47
C LYS A 5 -5.19 -3.77 -15.21
N LEU A 6 -6.23 -3.98 -14.40
CA LEU A 6 -6.13 -4.83 -13.22
C LEU A 6 -5.75 -6.26 -13.63
N SER A 7 -4.50 -6.66 -13.38
CA SER A 7 -3.97 -8.00 -13.65
C SER A 7 -4.27 -9.02 -12.52
N LEU A 8 -5.31 -8.79 -11.73
CA LEU A 8 -5.72 -9.66 -10.62
C LEU A 8 -6.94 -10.49 -11.03
N PRO A 9 -6.79 -11.76 -11.40
CA PRO A 9 -7.91 -12.59 -11.84
C PRO A 9 -9.03 -12.68 -10.81
N GLY A 10 -10.25 -12.37 -11.24
CA GLY A 10 -11.46 -12.45 -10.41
C GLY A 10 -11.67 -11.30 -9.44
N TRP A 11 -10.77 -10.32 -9.35
CA TRP A 11 -10.95 -9.11 -8.57
C TRP A 11 -11.49 -7.96 -9.42
N GLU A 12 -12.39 -7.18 -8.85
CA GLU A 12 -12.98 -5.98 -9.44
C GLU A 12 -12.68 -4.77 -8.56
N ILE A 13 -12.40 -3.62 -9.18
CA ILE A 13 -12.25 -2.36 -8.45
C ILE A 13 -13.64 -1.82 -8.13
N VAL A 14 -13.89 -1.59 -6.84
CA VAL A 14 -15.15 -0.99 -6.37
C VAL A 14 -15.06 0.53 -6.42
N ARG A 15 -14.01 1.11 -5.80
CA ARG A 15 -13.80 2.56 -5.72
C ARG A 15 -12.38 2.90 -5.29
N CYS A 16 -11.95 4.13 -5.53
CA CYS A 16 -10.75 4.68 -4.91
C CYS A 16 -11.09 5.09 -3.46
N ILE A 17 -10.29 4.63 -2.51
CA ILE A 17 -10.47 4.90 -1.06
C ILE A 17 -9.36 5.78 -0.49
N GLY A 18 -8.30 6.05 -1.25
CA GLY A 18 -7.20 6.94 -0.87
C GLY A 18 -6.37 7.36 -2.06
N SER A 19 -5.88 8.60 -2.03
CA SER A 19 -4.97 9.14 -3.05
C SER A 19 -4.02 10.13 -2.39
N GLY A 20 -2.72 9.99 -2.65
CA GLY A 20 -1.68 10.85 -2.07
C GLY A 20 -0.35 10.71 -2.80
N SER A 21 0.70 11.29 -2.22
CA SER A 21 2.07 11.26 -2.76
C SER A 21 2.65 9.84 -2.83
N SER A 22 2.15 8.93 -1.97
CA SER A 22 2.59 7.52 -1.93
C SER A 22 1.76 6.58 -2.83
N GLY A 23 0.95 7.14 -3.75
CA GLY A 23 0.13 6.38 -4.68
C GLY A 23 -1.37 6.46 -4.42
N LYS A 24 -2.13 5.57 -5.07
CA LYS A 24 -3.58 5.47 -4.92
C LYS A 24 -3.96 4.14 -4.27
N VAL A 25 -5.02 4.14 -3.48
CA VAL A 25 -5.54 2.94 -2.83
C VAL A 25 -6.98 2.71 -3.29
N TYR A 26 -7.26 1.50 -3.73
CA TYR A 26 -8.56 1.08 -4.23
C TYR A 26 -9.14 -0.02 -3.35
N GLU A 27 -10.45 0.01 -3.15
CA GLU A 27 -11.20 -1.13 -2.64
C GLU A 27 -11.40 -2.14 -3.76
N LEU A 28 -11.02 -3.39 -3.52
CA LEU A 28 -11.26 -4.53 -4.38
C LEU A 28 -12.35 -5.42 -3.82
N LYS A 29 -13.09 -6.07 -4.73
CA LYS A 29 -14.08 -7.09 -4.43
C LYS A 29 -13.87 -8.30 -5.32
N LYS A 30 -14.06 -9.49 -4.75
CA LYS A 30 -14.07 -10.78 -5.46
C LYS A 30 -15.20 -11.63 -4.93
N LYS A 31 -15.90 -12.33 -5.83
CA LYS A 31 -16.87 -13.36 -5.46
C LYS A 31 -16.21 -14.73 -5.49
N ASP A 32 -16.52 -15.55 -4.50
CA ASP A 32 -16.18 -16.97 -4.52
C ASP A 32 -17.22 -17.80 -5.31
N GLU A 33 -16.92 -19.08 -5.48
CA GLU A 33 -17.81 -20.04 -6.17
C GLU A 33 -19.13 -20.28 -5.41
N TYR A 34 -19.20 -19.92 -4.14
CA TYR A 34 -20.37 -20.09 -3.26
C TYR A 34 -21.15 -18.79 -3.04
N GLY A 35 -20.75 -17.70 -3.71
CA GLY A 35 -21.40 -16.39 -3.64
C GLY A 35 -20.96 -15.52 -2.46
N GLY A 36 -19.91 -15.90 -1.74
CA GLY A 36 -19.29 -15.08 -0.71
C GLY A 36 -18.53 -13.89 -1.32
N ASP A 37 -18.64 -12.73 -0.69
CA ASP A 37 -17.92 -11.52 -1.09
C ASP A 37 -16.62 -11.41 -0.28
N PHE A 38 -15.48 -11.35 -0.98
CA PHE A 38 -14.18 -11.01 -0.41
C PHE A 38 -13.83 -9.57 -0.76
N HIS A 39 -13.27 -8.85 0.21
CA HIS A 39 -12.79 -7.49 0.04
C HIS A 39 -11.31 -7.40 0.37
N ALA A 40 -10.60 -6.56 -0.37
CA ALA A 40 -9.18 -6.26 -0.16
C ALA A 40 -8.91 -4.78 -0.49
N ALA A 41 -7.79 -4.26 -0.03
CA ALA A 41 -7.25 -2.99 -0.49
C ALA A 41 -6.13 -3.26 -1.51
N LEU A 42 -6.09 -2.46 -2.58
CA LEU A 42 -5.02 -2.45 -3.57
C LEU A 42 -4.34 -1.10 -3.57
N LYS A 43 -3.10 -1.05 -3.13
CA LYS A 43 -2.26 0.14 -3.29
C LYS A 43 -1.53 0.06 -4.62
N VAL A 44 -1.62 1.14 -5.41
CA VAL A 44 -0.95 1.29 -6.69
C VAL A 44 0.03 2.45 -6.59
N ILE A 45 1.30 2.17 -6.83
CA ILE A 45 2.39 3.15 -6.83
C ILE A 45 2.99 3.18 -8.22
N SER A 46 2.84 4.31 -8.92
CA SER A 46 3.44 4.51 -10.24
C SER A 46 4.87 5.07 -10.10
N VAL A 47 5.77 4.59 -10.91
CA VAL A 47 7.16 5.05 -10.98
C VAL A 47 7.50 5.34 -12.44
N PRO A 48 7.69 6.61 -12.84
CA PRO A 48 7.63 7.84 -12.03
C PRO A 48 6.21 8.13 -11.51
N GLY A 49 6.11 8.91 -10.43
CA GLY A 49 4.85 9.20 -9.74
C GLY A 49 3.92 10.16 -10.50
N SER A 50 4.41 10.83 -11.55
CA SER A 50 3.62 11.75 -12.37
C SER A 50 4.24 11.96 -13.75
N GLN A 51 3.42 12.37 -14.73
CA GLN A 51 3.88 12.76 -16.06
C GLN A 51 4.92 13.90 -15.98
N LYS A 52 4.74 14.85 -15.08
CA LYS A 52 5.69 15.94 -14.89
C LYS A 52 7.08 15.42 -14.46
N GLU A 53 7.15 14.48 -13.54
CA GLU A 53 8.42 13.85 -13.11
C GLU A 53 9.07 13.13 -14.31
N TYR A 54 8.27 12.43 -15.10
CA TYR A 54 8.73 11.76 -16.31
C TYR A 54 9.35 12.74 -17.32
N ASP A 55 8.64 13.83 -17.63
CA ASP A 55 9.10 14.84 -18.60
C ASP A 55 10.38 15.54 -18.13
N GLU A 56 10.46 15.92 -16.84
CA GLU A 56 11.66 16.51 -16.24
C GLU A 56 12.87 15.57 -16.32
N MET A 57 12.66 14.27 -16.17
CA MET A 57 13.73 13.28 -16.31
C MET A 57 14.19 13.15 -17.76
N LEU A 58 13.28 13.16 -18.73
CA LEU A 58 13.62 13.13 -20.17
C LEU A 58 14.46 14.36 -20.58
N GLU A 59 14.18 15.55 -20.02
CA GLU A 59 14.93 16.76 -20.32
C GLU A 59 16.34 16.78 -19.70
N THR A 60 16.54 16.10 -18.58
CA THR A 60 17.75 16.23 -17.75
C THR A 60 18.72 15.07 -17.85
N MET A 61 18.32 13.93 -18.40
CA MET A 61 19.16 12.73 -18.45
C MET A 61 18.92 11.87 -19.69
N SER A 62 19.88 11.00 -20.00
CA SER A 62 19.70 10.02 -21.08
C SER A 62 18.69 8.95 -20.71
N GLU A 63 18.05 8.32 -21.69
CA GLU A 63 17.12 7.20 -21.49
C GLU A 63 17.72 6.07 -20.65
N PHE A 64 19.00 5.75 -20.86
CA PHE A 64 19.70 4.74 -20.10
C PHE A 64 19.80 5.11 -18.61
N ALA A 65 20.20 6.36 -18.30
CA ALA A 65 20.29 6.85 -16.93
C ALA A 65 18.92 6.93 -16.25
N MET A 66 17.90 7.38 -17.01
CA MET A 66 16.53 7.44 -16.54
C MET A 66 16.01 6.04 -16.16
N ARG A 67 16.17 5.06 -17.05
CA ARG A 67 15.76 3.67 -16.80
C ARG A 67 16.44 3.07 -15.57
N ALA A 68 17.74 3.31 -15.39
CA ALA A 68 18.50 2.87 -14.24
C ALA A 68 17.96 3.47 -12.94
N LYS A 69 17.71 4.78 -12.93
CA LYS A 69 17.18 5.50 -11.76
C LYS A 69 15.76 5.06 -11.39
N LEU A 70 14.88 4.90 -12.37
CA LEU A 70 13.51 4.42 -12.15
C LEU A 70 13.52 2.99 -11.59
N ARG A 71 14.40 2.13 -12.12
CA ARG A 71 14.55 0.75 -11.64
C ARG A 71 15.04 0.70 -10.19
N GLU A 72 16.03 1.53 -9.84
CA GLU A 72 16.49 1.67 -8.46
C GLU A 72 15.34 2.06 -7.51
N LYS A 73 14.51 3.04 -7.91
CA LYS A 73 13.33 3.46 -7.15
C LYS A 73 12.31 2.33 -6.97
N VAL A 74 12.06 1.55 -8.04
CA VAL A 74 11.18 0.35 -7.97
C VAL A 74 11.75 -0.69 -7.01
N GLU A 75 13.06 -0.95 -7.06
CA GLU A 75 13.74 -1.91 -6.18
C GLU A 75 13.69 -1.46 -4.71
N GLU A 76 13.86 -0.15 -4.44
CA GLU A 76 13.74 0.44 -3.09
C GLU A 76 12.33 0.22 -2.54
N ILE A 77 11.30 0.67 -3.25
CA ILE A 77 9.90 0.51 -2.84
C ILE A 77 9.55 -0.96 -2.63
N SER A 78 9.94 -1.82 -3.57
CA SER A 78 9.68 -3.26 -3.48
C SER A 78 10.43 -3.92 -2.32
N GLY A 79 11.60 -3.41 -1.99
CA GLY A 79 12.39 -3.83 -0.83
C GLY A 79 11.67 -3.55 0.49
N GLU A 80 11.09 -2.37 0.65
CA GLU A 80 10.30 -2.01 1.84
C GLU A 80 9.13 -2.97 2.05
N TYR A 81 8.38 -3.28 0.98
CA TYR A 81 7.25 -4.21 1.09
C TYR A 81 7.67 -5.67 1.33
N ARG A 82 8.84 -6.08 0.84
CA ARG A 82 9.41 -7.40 1.18
C ARG A 82 9.76 -7.52 2.65
N LEU A 83 10.23 -6.44 3.28
CA LEU A 83 10.46 -6.40 4.74
C LEU A 83 9.17 -6.59 5.53
N LEU A 84 8.03 -6.05 5.06
CA LEU A 84 6.72 -6.32 5.66
C LEU A 84 6.33 -7.80 5.59
N GLY A 85 6.86 -8.54 4.62
CA GLY A 85 6.68 -10.00 4.54
C GLY A 85 7.25 -10.75 5.75
N ALA A 86 8.32 -10.24 6.38
CA ALA A 86 8.88 -10.79 7.62
C ALA A 86 7.96 -10.56 8.84
N LEU A 87 7.05 -9.58 8.76
CA LEU A 87 6.09 -9.23 9.80
C LEU A 87 4.71 -9.85 9.57
N ARG A 88 4.55 -10.67 8.50
CA ARG A 88 3.28 -11.28 8.10
C ARG A 88 2.71 -12.16 9.21
N GLY A 89 1.40 -12.00 9.45
CA GLY A 89 0.68 -12.78 10.47
C GLY A 89 0.73 -12.19 11.88
N HIS A 90 1.42 -11.05 12.08
CA HIS A 90 1.32 -10.34 13.34
C HIS A 90 -0.04 -9.60 13.43
N PRO A 91 -0.83 -9.77 14.53
CA PRO A 91 -2.20 -9.28 14.60
C PRO A 91 -2.35 -7.76 14.51
N ASN A 92 -1.29 -7.02 14.83
CA ASN A 92 -1.30 -5.56 14.88
C ASN A 92 -0.44 -4.92 13.76
N ILE A 93 -0.18 -5.66 12.68
CA ILE A 93 0.53 -5.17 11.50
C ILE A 93 -0.29 -5.53 10.27
N VAL A 94 -0.54 -4.55 9.40
CA VAL A 94 -1.32 -4.74 8.17
C VAL A 94 -0.73 -5.88 7.34
N ASN A 95 -1.55 -6.86 7.01
CA ASN A 95 -1.12 -8.03 6.26
C ASN A 95 -1.09 -7.71 4.77
N CYS A 96 0.13 -7.69 4.19
CA CYS A 96 0.33 -7.64 2.74
C CYS A 96 0.24 -9.06 2.17
N GLU A 97 -0.74 -9.30 1.29
CA GLU A 97 -1.01 -10.63 0.73
C GLU A 97 -0.10 -10.96 -0.45
N ASP A 98 0.02 -10.03 -1.41
CA ASP A 98 0.92 -10.15 -2.55
C ASP A 98 1.37 -8.79 -3.10
N GLN A 99 2.41 -8.84 -3.94
CA GLN A 99 2.97 -7.70 -4.63
C GLN A 99 3.26 -8.08 -6.09
N MET A 100 2.93 -7.19 -7.02
CA MET A 100 3.28 -7.32 -8.43
C MET A 100 3.93 -6.03 -8.93
N ILE A 101 4.87 -6.16 -9.85
CA ILE A 101 5.53 -5.04 -10.54
C ILE A 101 5.25 -5.20 -12.02
N ILE A 102 4.56 -4.24 -12.61
CA ILE A 102 4.11 -4.28 -13.99
C ILE A 102 4.78 -3.13 -14.74
N PRO A 103 5.58 -3.41 -15.79
CA PRO A 103 6.12 -2.37 -16.64
C PRO A 103 4.99 -1.67 -17.41
N HIS A 104 5.13 -0.40 -17.68
CA HIS A 104 4.26 0.31 -18.61
C HIS A 104 4.54 -0.12 -20.05
N ASP A 105 3.48 -0.21 -20.86
CA ASP A 105 3.60 -0.56 -22.27
C ASP A 105 4.13 0.60 -23.13
N ASP A 106 3.79 1.84 -22.76
CA ASP A 106 3.98 3.04 -23.58
C ASP A 106 5.16 3.93 -23.14
N ASP A 107 5.76 3.67 -21.96
CA ASP A 107 6.86 4.45 -21.41
C ASP A 107 7.89 3.60 -20.64
N MET A 108 8.90 4.24 -20.01
CA MET A 108 9.94 3.57 -19.24
C MET A 108 9.55 3.33 -17.77
N GLY A 109 8.28 3.48 -17.42
CA GLY A 109 7.78 3.39 -16.05
C GLY A 109 7.34 2.00 -15.61
N TRP A 110 6.95 1.90 -14.36
CA TRP A 110 6.38 0.71 -13.72
C TRP A 110 5.25 1.09 -12.78
N ASP A 111 4.26 0.23 -12.67
CA ASP A 111 3.30 0.24 -11.58
C ASP A 111 3.60 -0.88 -10.58
N ILE A 112 3.63 -0.53 -9.29
CA ILE A 112 3.77 -1.48 -8.19
C ILE A 112 2.40 -1.65 -7.57
N TYR A 113 1.86 -2.85 -7.62
CA TYR A 113 0.59 -3.25 -7.04
C TYR A 113 0.83 -4.01 -5.75
N ILE A 114 0.19 -3.58 -4.67
CA ILE A 114 0.30 -4.21 -3.36
C ILE A 114 -1.11 -4.49 -2.86
N ARG A 115 -1.47 -5.76 -2.79
CA ARG A 115 -2.75 -6.18 -2.23
C ARG A 115 -2.60 -6.48 -0.75
N MET A 116 -3.52 -5.93 0.04
CA MET A 116 -3.52 -6.03 1.49
C MET A 116 -4.95 -6.14 2.01
N GLU A 117 -5.09 -6.44 3.29
CA GLU A 117 -6.39 -6.44 3.95
C GLU A 117 -7.05 -5.04 3.89
N LEU A 118 -8.38 -5.04 3.72
CA LEU A 118 -9.17 -3.81 3.73
C LEU A 118 -9.54 -3.46 5.17
N LEU A 119 -9.01 -2.35 5.66
CA LEU A 119 -9.19 -1.85 7.02
C LEU A 119 -9.76 -0.43 7.01
N THR A 120 -10.30 0.00 8.15
CA THR A 120 -10.76 1.38 8.35
C THR A 120 -9.63 2.22 8.95
N SER A 121 -9.37 3.42 8.40
CA SER A 121 -8.37 4.31 8.98
C SER A 121 -8.78 4.75 10.40
N LEU A 122 -7.80 4.96 11.29
CA LEU A 122 -8.09 5.42 12.65
C LEU A 122 -8.88 6.74 12.68
N PRO A 123 -8.59 7.77 11.85
CA PRO A 123 -9.41 8.98 11.81
C PRO A 123 -10.88 8.72 11.44
N ASP A 124 -11.13 7.87 10.43
CA ASP A 124 -12.48 7.52 10.01
C ASP A 124 -13.22 6.75 11.11
N TYR A 125 -12.55 5.76 11.70
CA TYR A 125 -13.10 4.99 12.81
C TYR A 125 -13.49 5.89 14.00
N VAL A 126 -12.60 6.81 14.40
CA VAL A 126 -12.85 7.74 15.50
C VAL A 126 -14.01 8.71 15.17
N SER A 127 -14.09 9.16 13.91
CA SER A 127 -15.18 10.03 13.46
C SER A 127 -16.54 9.35 13.51
N GLU A 128 -16.60 8.05 13.18
CA GLU A 128 -17.84 7.28 13.13
C GLU A 128 -18.28 6.73 14.50
N HIS A 129 -17.34 6.32 15.35
CA HIS A 129 -17.63 5.56 16.59
C HIS A 129 -17.17 6.26 17.86
N GLY A 130 -16.29 7.25 17.76
CA GLY A 130 -15.57 7.82 18.90
C GLY A 130 -14.53 6.85 19.46
N MET A 131 -13.89 7.24 20.55
CA MET A 131 -12.98 6.41 21.34
C MET A 131 -13.17 6.69 22.83
N ASN A 132 -13.28 5.66 23.64
CA ASN A 132 -13.24 5.76 25.09
C ASN A 132 -11.82 5.48 25.63
N VAL A 133 -11.62 5.62 26.94
CA VAL A 133 -10.31 5.43 27.57
C VAL A 133 -9.77 4.01 27.36
N SER A 134 -10.64 3.00 27.39
CA SER A 134 -10.24 1.60 27.18
C SER A 134 -9.73 1.38 25.76
N ASP A 135 -10.38 1.99 24.76
CA ASP A 135 -9.97 1.91 23.37
C ASP A 135 -8.59 2.55 23.15
N VAL A 136 -8.33 3.69 23.80
CA VAL A 136 -7.03 4.36 23.74
C VAL A 136 -5.93 3.50 24.36
N ILE A 137 -6.19 2.87 25.52
CA ILE A 137 -5.23 1.98 26.18
C ILE A 137 -4.95 0.76 25.30
N LYS A 138 -6.01 0.15 24.73
CA LYS A 138 -5.87 -0.98 23.81
C LYS A 138 -5.03 -0.59 22.59
N LEU A 139 -5.35 0.51 21.93
CA LEU A 139 -4.59 1.03 20.79
C LEU A 139 -3.10 1.19 21.13
N GLY A 140 -2.79 1.83 22.26
CA GLY A 140 -1.41 2.00 22.73
C GLY A 140 -0.69 0.67 22.94
N THR A 141 -1.38 -0.31 23.53
CA THR A 141 -0.83 -1.65 23.75
C THR A 141 -0.56 -2.38 22.43
N ASP A 142 -1.52 -2.35 21.51
CA ASP A 142 -1.41 -2.97 20.18
C ASP A 142 -0.27 -2.34 19.36
N MET A 143 -0.13 -1.01 19.41
CA MET A 143 0.98 -0.30 18.77
C MET A 143 2.34 -0.67 19.36
N CYS A 144 2.44 -0.78 20.69
CA CYS A 144 3.70 -1.21 21.33
C CYS A 144 4.09 -2.63 20.88
N SER A 145 3.11 -3.54 20.79
CA SER A 145 3.33 -4.91 20.30
C SER A 145 3.83 -4.92 18.84
N ALA A 146 3.21 -4.13 17.97
CA ALA A 146 3.66 -4.01 16.59
C ALA A 146 5.08 -3.44 16.48
N LEU A 147 5.39 -2.40 17.26
CA LEU A 147 6.73 -1.79 17.28
C LEU A 147 7.81 -2.71 17.85
N GLU A 148 7.45 -3.55 18.84
CA GLU A 148 8.36 -4.56 19.36
C GLU A 148 8.71 -5.58 18.27
N GLN A 149 7.73 -6.05 17.52
CA GLN A 149 7.95 -6.95 16.38
C GLN A 149 8.83 -6.29 15.29
N CYS A 150 8.60 -5.00 14.99
CA CYS A 150 9.48 -4.25 14.08
C CYS A 150 10.91 -4.22 14.61
N ARG A 151 11.11 -3.92 15.90
CA ARG A 151 12.44 -3.87 16.54
C ARG A 151 13.16 -5.22 16.47
N GLU A 152 12.48 -6.32 16.73
CA GLU A 152 13.04 -7.68 16.64
C GLU A 152 13.50 -8.04 15.23
N ASN A 153 12.88 -7.46 14.21
CA ASN A 153 13.26 -7.64 12.81
C ASN A 153 14.16 -6.51 12.26
N ASN A 154 14.70 -5.64 13.12
CA ASN A 154 15.55 -4.49 12.76
C ASN A 154 14.86 -3.50 11.79
N ILE A 155 13.55 -3.35 11.90
CA ILE A 155 12.73 -2.45 11.10
C ILE A 155 12.39 -1.21 11.93
N ILE A 156 12.60 -0.02 11.37
CA ILE A 156 12.17 1.25 11.94
C ILE A 156 11.06 1.82 11.07
N HIS A 157 9.88 2.05 11.63
CA HIS A 157 8.70 2.50 10.89
C HIS A 157 8.83 3.89 10.27
N ARG A 158 9.44 4.85 10.98
CA ARG A 158 9.73 6.25 10.58
C ARG A 158 8.54 7.17 10.29
N ASP A 159 7.32 6.64 10.17
CA ASP A 159 6.13 7.42 9.83
C ASP A 159 4.89 6.97 10.63
N ILE A 160 5.01 7.01 11.98
CA ILE A 160 3.88 6.72 12.86
C ILE A 160 3.03 7.97 12.97
N ASN A 161 1.84 7.92 12.40
CA ASN A 161 0.83 8.97 12.48
C ASN A 161 -0.58 8.34 12.38
N PRO A 162 -1.66 9.05 12.76
CA PRO A 162 -3.02 8.50 12.76
C PRO A 162 -3.50 7.96 11.40
N HIS A 163 -3.02 8.51 10.28
CA HIS A 163 -3.42 8.08 8.95
C HIS A 163 -2.78 6.75 8.53
N ASN A 164 -1.71 6.35 9.22
CA ASN A 164 -1.02 5.07 9.01
C ASN A 164 -1.41 4.01 10.05
N ILE A 165 -2.45 4.30 10.84
CA ILE A 165 -3.04 3.37 11.80
C ILE A 165 -4.42 2.97 11.28
N PHE A 166 -4.67 1.66 11.27
CA PHE A 166 -5.91 1.09 10.77
C PHE A 166 -6.54 0.19 11.83
N VAL A 167 -7.86 0.09 11.78
CA VAL A 167 -8.66 -0.70 12.71
C VAL A 167 -9.31 -1.84 11.93
N SER A 168 -9.14 -3.08 12.38
CA SER A 168 -9.89 -4.24 11.90
C SER A 168 -11.31 -4.21 12.46
N ARG A 169 -12.29 -4.53 11.64
CA ARG A 169 -13.69 -4.68 12.05
C ARG A 169 -13.93 -6.01 12.73
#